data_b2b8a32c15656aa303e866c6cfe58d2d
#
_entry.id   b2b8a32c15656aa303e866c6cfe58d2d
#
_cell.length_a   1.000
_cell.length_b   1.000
_cell.length_c   1.000
_cell.angle_alpha   90.00
_cell.angle_beta   90.00
_cell.angle_gamma   90.00
#
_symmetry.space_group_name_H-M   'P 1'
#
loop_
_entity.id
_entity.type
_entity.pdbx_description
1 polymer ?
#
loop_
_entity_poly.entity_id
_entity_poly.type
_entity_poly.pdbx_seq_one_letter_code
_entity_poly.pdbx_strand_id
1 'polypeptide(L)'
;MPFSDMPNEDSPNLAIVSDLFPTQTPELVREMVTVAHFDLTRVKELVDARPSLARASWDWGFGDWEDALGAASHMGNRPIAGYLISKGARPTLFSAAMLGQLEVVKAFLAAQPGAQRIRGPHSISLLAHAKAGGEPARPIFDFLQSLGDAGSDTPIPLPPADADALKGTYIFGRAANQQIEVTVDNAQLVWTRKGSMGRPLTHLGNRVFSPWGAPAVRIHFADDTPATTMTIHDPEIVLVAKRQPTLK
;
A
#
# COMPACT_ATOMS: atom_id res chain seq x y z
N MET A 1 -30.38 24.45 19.94
CA MET A 1 -30.84 25.44 18.95
C MET A 1 -32.27 25.12 18.61
N PRO A 2 -33.19 26.10 18.57
CA PRO A 2 -34.54 25.84 18.13
C PRO A 2 -34.56 25.51 16.63
N PHE A 3 -35.49 24.65 16.23
CA PHE A 3 -35.65 24.18 14.83
C PHE A 3 -35.90 25.32 13.80
N SER A 4 -36.09 26.53 14.26
CA SER A 4 -36.29 27.74 13.42
C SER A 4 -35.03 28.20 12.67
N ASP A 5 -33.84 27.68 13.02
CA ASP A 5 -32.57 28.11 12.43
C ASP A 5 -32.03 27.12 11.37
N MET A 6 -32.86 26.16 10.97
CA MET A 6 -32.50 25.28 9.85
C MET A 6 -32.59 26.04 8.52
N PRO A 7 -31.62 25.84 7.60
CA PRO A 7 -31.70 26.46 6.27
C PRO A 7 -33.00 26.03 5.57
N ASN A 8 -33.68 27.00 4.95
CA ASN A 8 -34.83 26.71 4.13
C ASN A 8 -34.43 25.82 2.95
N GLU A 9 -35.23 24.81 2.63
CA GLU A 9 -34.99 23.88 1.50
C GLU A 9 -34.83 24.61 0.15
N ASP A 10 -35.37 25.82 0.01
CA ASP A 10 -35.23 26.68 -1.17
C ASP A 10 -33.93 27.52 -1.19
N SER A 11 -32.99 27.31 -0.27
CA SER A 11 -31.75 28.07 -0.24
C SER A 11 -30.82 27.66 -1.37
N PRO A 12 -30.42 28.56 -2.28
CA PRO A 12 -29.56 28.21 -3.42
C PRO A 12 -28.16 27.74 -3.04
N ASN A 13 -27.82 27.71 -1.75
CA ASN A 13 -26.54 27.32 -1.19
C ASN A 13 -26.58 26.02 -0.38
N LEU A 14 -27.65 25.24 -0.44
CA LEU A 14 -27.66 23.90 0.15
C LEU A 14 -26.64 23.02 -0.58
N ALA A 15 -25.55 22.74 0.10
CA ALA A 15 -24.57 21.78 -0.40
C ALA A 15 -25.24 20.40 -0.51
N ILE A 16 -25.03 19.72 -1.64
CA ILE A 16 -25.43 18.31 -1.77
C ILE A 16 -24.60 17.52 -0.76
N VAL A 17 -25.25 17.02 0.27
CA VAL A 17 -24.62 16.23 1.32
C VAL A 17 -24.61 14.77 0.88
N SER A 18 -23.44 14.13 0.93
CA SER A 18 -23.31 12.70 0.65
C SER A 18 -24.15 11.87 1.64
N ASP A 19 -24.74 10.76 1.15
CA ASP A 19 -25.42 9.78 2.00
C ASP A 19 -24.52 9.19 3.09
N LEU A 20 -23.19 9.31 2.92
CA LEU A 20 -22.19 8.88 3.90
C LEU A 20 -21.82 9.96 4.93
N PHE A 21 -22.40 11.17 4.85
CA PHE A 21 -22.11 12.24 5.81
C PHE A 21 -22.29 11.75 7.28
N PRO A 22 -21.32 12.03 8.19
CA PRO A 22 -20.19 12.98 8.07
C PRO A 22 -18.89 12.38 7.56
N THR A 23 -18.87 11.14 7.05
CA THR A 23 -17.67 10.51 6.52
C THR A 23 -17.35 10.95 5.09
N GLN A 24 -16.10 10.81 4.67
CA GLN A 24 -15.70 10.97 3.27
C GLN A 24 -16.10 9.71 2.48
N THR A 25 -16.40 9.87 1.18
CA THR A 25 -16.69 8.71 0.33
C THR A 25 -15.42 7.88 0.10
N PRO A 26 -15.53 6.53 0.00
CA PRO A 26 -14.38 5.66 -0.24
C PRO A 26 -13.59 6.04 -1.50
N GLU A 27 -14.28 6.45 -2.58
CA GLU A 27 -13.67 6.85 -3.85
C GLU A 27 -12.77 8.07 -3.67
N LEU A 28 -13.25 9.07 -2.92
CA LEU A 28 -12.50 10.29 -2.65
C LEU A 28 -11.27 10.03 -1.77
N VAL A 29 -11.41 9.16 -0.76
CA VAL A 29 -10.31 8.76 0.10
C VAL A 29 -9.26 8.00 -0.72
N ARG A 30 -9.67 7.04 -1.55
CA ARG A 30 -8.79 6.29 -2.44
C ARG A 30 -8.08 7.21 -3.43
N GLU A 31 -8.82 8.15 -4.07
CA GLU A 31 -8.23 9.13 -4.96
C GLU A 31 -7.13 9.93 -4.27
N MET A 32 -7.42 10.46 -3.06
CA MET A 32 -6.46 11.25 -2.30
C MET A 32 -5.16 10.49 -2.04
N VAL A 33 -5.23 9.25 -1.57
CA VAL A 33 -4.03 8.44 -1.31
C VAL A 33 -3.31 8.10 -2.63
N THR A 34 -4.07 7.82 -3.72
CA THR A 34 -3.47 7.55 -5.03
C THR A 34 -2.68 8.73 -5.56
N VAL A 35 -3.28 9.93 -5.59
CA VAL A 35 -2.61 11.12 -6.17
C VAL A 35 -1.48 11.65 -5.29
N ALA A 36 -1.48 11.32 -3.99
CA ALA A 36 -0.41 11.68 -3.08
C ALA A 36 0.96 11.05 -3.44
N HIS A 37 0.98 10.06 -4.30
CA HIS A 37 2.23 9.50 -4.83
C HIS A 37 2.94 10.47 -5.78
N PHE A 38 2.20 11.27 -6.59
CA PHE A 38 2.81 11.96 -7.74
C PHE A 38 2.20 13.31 -8.12
N ASP A 39 0.98 13.65 -7.70
CA ASP A 39 0.27 14.85 -8.20
C ASP A 39 -0.01 15.89 -7.11
N LEU A 40 0.95 16.81 -6.91
CA LEU A 40 0.82 17.90 -5.95
C LEU A 40 -0.38 18.82 -6.25
N THR A 41 -0.68 19.06 -7.52
CA THR A 41 -1.78 19.95 -7.91
C THR A 41 -3.10 19.37 -7.46
N ARG A 42 -3.33 18.08 -7.78
CA ARG A 42 -4.55 17.41 -7.40
C ARG A 42 -4.68 17.23 -5.88
N VAL A 43 -3.57 16.94 -5.19
CA VAL A 43 -3.52 16.91 -3.71
C VAL A 43 -3.98 18.24 -3.12
N LYS A 44 -3.51 19.36 -3.64
CA LYS A 44 -3.91 20.71 -3.17
C LYS A 44 -5.40 20.95 -3.39
N GLU A 45 -5.91 20.67 -4.58
CA GLU A 45 -7.34 20.82 -4.90
C GLU A 45 -8.22 20.04 -3.92
N LEU A 46 -7.88 18.79 -3.67
CA LEU A 46 -8.64 17.91 -2.78
C LEU A 46 -8.59 18.39 -1.31
N VAL A 47 -7.41 18.73 -0.82
CA VAL A 47 -7.21 19.13 0.57
C VAL A 47 -7.72 20.55 0.82
N ASP A 48 -7.61 21.49 -0.12
CA ASP A 48 -8.17 22.85 0.03
C ASP A 48 -9.70 22.80 0.04
N ALA A 49 -10.32 21.90 -0.74
CA ALA A 49 -11.77 21.67 -0.70
C ALA A 49 -12.21 20.92 0.57
N ARG A 50 -11.40 19.98 1.07
CA ARG A 50 -11.70 19.12 2.23
C ARG A 50 -10.44 18.89 3.06
N PRO A 51 -10.10 19.76 4.02
CA PRO A 51 -8.85 19.71 4.78
C PRO A 51 -8.62 18.38 5.53
N SER A 52 -9.69 17.68 5.91
CA SER A 52 -9.58 16.37 6.56
C SER A 52 -8.92 15.29 5.71
N LEU A 53 -8.91 15.43 4.38
CA LEU A 53 -8.25 14.52 3.45
C LEU A 53 -6.73 14.51 3.59
N ALA A 54 -6.10 15.52 4.19
CA ALA A 54 -4.68 15.47 4.51
C ALA A 54 -4.30 14.26 5.40
N ARG A 55 -5.29 13.64 6.07
CA ARG A 55 -5.15 12.45 6.93
C ARG A 55 -5.83 11.21 6.35
N ALA A 56 -6.18 11.23 5.06
CA ALA A 56 -6.80 10.11 4.39
C ALA A 56 -5.91 8.87 4.45
N SER A 57 -6.53 7.72 4.70
CA SER A 57 -5.88 6.40 4.67
C SER A 57 -6.73 5.43 3.87
N TRP A 58 -6.09 4.56 3.10
CA TRP A 58 -6.75 3.58 2.25
C TRP A 58 -6.17 2.18 2.47
N ASP A 59 -7.05 1.15 2.52
CA ASP A 59 -6.65 -0.24 2.50
C ASP A 59 -6.53 -0.72 1.04
N TRP A 60 -5.31 -0.96 0.61
CA TRP A 60 -5.05 -1.52 -0.72
C TRP A 60 -5.40 -3.01 -0.83
N GLY A 61 -5.87 -3.60 0.24
CA GLY A 61 -6.27 -5.00 0.39
C GLY A 61 -5.32 -5.78 1.29
N PHE A 62 -5.88 -6.79 1.97
CA PHE A 62 -5.17 -7.59 2.96
C PHE A 62 -4.64 -6.80 4.16
N GLY A 63 -5.25 -5.64 4.50
CA GLY A 63 -4.78 -4.78 5.58
C GLY A 63 -3.51 -3.98 5.26
N ASP A 64 -3.18 -3.83 3.99
CA ASP A 64 -2.09 -2.94 3.55
C ASP A 64 -2.57 -1.48 3.56
N TRP A 65 -2.62 -0.93 4.78
CA TRP A 65 -3.07 0.42 5.02
C TRP A 65 -1.99 1.44 4.70
N GLU A 66 -2.35 2.42 3.88
CA GLU A 66 -1.49 3.53 3.52
C GLU A 66 -2.19 4.85 3.73
N ASP A 67 -1.52 5.81 4.36
CA ASP A 67 -1.98 7.18 4.41
C ASP A 67 -1.36 8.04 3.28
N ALA A 68 -1.99 9.18 2.97
CA ALA A 68 -1.50 10.08 1.92
C ALA A 68 -0.07 10.56 2.15
N LEU A 69 0.36 10.73 3.41
CA LEU A 69 1.73 11.10 3.75
C LEU A 69 2.69 9.91 3.53
N GLY A 70 2.24 8.68 3.79
CA GLY A 70 2.98 7.46 3.50
C GLY A 70 3.25 7.31 2.01
N ALA A 71 2.22 7.52 1.16
CA ALA A 71 2.33 7.54 -0.29
C ALA A 71 3.39 8.54 -0.79
N ALA A 72 3.32 9.79 -0.33
CA ALA A 72 4.33 10.79 -0.65
C ALA A 72 5.72 10.40 -0.15
N SER A 73 5.80 9.72 1.01
CA SER A 73 7.07 9.40 1.67
C SER A 73 7.83 8.30 0.94
N HIS A 74 7.19 7.19 0.56
CA HIS A 74 7.93 6.14 -0.13
C HIS A 74 8.30 6.51 -1.58
N MET A 75 7.57 7.46 -2.17
CA MET A 75 7.92 8.04 -3.47
C MET A 75 8.99 9.15 -3.39
N GLY A 76 9.40 9.56 -2.20
CA GLY A 76 10.33 10.66 -2.02
C GLY A 76 9.76 12.03 -2.38
N ASN A 77 8.44 12.16 -2.45
CA ASN A 77 7.77 13.39 -2.89
C ASN A 77 7.69 14.42 -1.75
N ARG A 78 8.83 15.06 -1.48
CA ARG A 78 8.98 16.07 -0.41
C ARG A 78 7.98 17.23 -0.51
N PRO A 79 7.67 17.78 -1.72
CA PRO A 79 6.67 18.85 -1.85
C PRO A 79 5.28 18.43 -1.37
N ILE A 80 4.82 17.22 -1.75
CA ILE A 80 3.53 16.69 -1.30
C ILE A 80 3.57 16.43 0.21
N ALA A 81 4.61 15.76 0.71
CA ALA A 81 4.75 15.47 2.14
C ALA A 81 4.74 16.77 2.99
N GLY A 82 5.51 17.79 2.60
CA GLY A 82 5.53 19.08 3.28
C GLY A 82 4.17 19.77 3.28
N TYR A 83 3.46 19.76 2.15
CA TYR A 83 2.13 20.32 2.06
C TYR A 83 1.13 19.58 2.97
N LEU A 84 1.12 18.25 2.93
CA LEU A 84 0.23 17.44 3.77
C LEU A 84 0.48 17.67 5.27
N ILE A 85 1.74 17.73 5.70
CA ILE A 85 2.10 18.04 7.08
C ILE A 85 1.60 19.43 7.47
N SER A 86 1.75 20.44 6.60
CA SER A 86 1.23 21.79 6.86
C SER A 86 -0.28 21.85 7.00
N LYS A 87 -1.00 20.85 6.46
CA LYS A 87 -2.46 20.70 6.53
C LYS A 87 -2.91 19.70 7.62
N GLY A 88 -1.99 19.25 8.48
CA GLY A 88 -2.28 18.43 9.65
C GLY A 88 -2.21 16.92 9.42
N ALA A 89 -1.52 16.45 8.38
CA ALA A 89 -1.11 15.05 8.30
C ALA A 89 -0.18 14.71 9.47
N ARG A 90 -0.26 13.47 9.97
CA ARG A 90 0.51 13.03 11.14
C ARG A 90 1.86 12.48 10.69
N PRO A 91 2.99 13.10 11.07
CA PRO A 91 4.31 12.56 10.74
C PRO A 91 4.50 11.15 11.30
N THR A 92 5.17 10.31 10.55
CA THR A 92 5.51 8.93 10.92
C THR A 92 7.02 8.74 10.90
N LEU A 93 7.53 7.61 11.44
CA LEU A 93 8.93 7.24 11.33
C LEU A 93 9.38 7.19 9.86
N PHE A 94 8.51 6.74 8.96
CA PHE A 94 8.80 6.64 7.53
C PHE A 94 8.91 8.02 6.86
N SER A 95 7.99 8.93 7.16
CA SER A 95 8.08 10.31 6.67
C SER A 95 9.29 11.05 7.25
N ALA A 96 9.63 10.81 8.52
CA ALA A 96 10.82 11.37 9.14
C ALA A 96 12.11 10.90 8.45
N ALA A 97 12.17 9.60 8.08
CA ALA A 97 13.29 9.04 7.34
C ALA A 97 13.43 9.67 5.96
N MET A 98 12.36 9.76 5.18
CA MET A 98 12.36 10.38 3.86
C MET A 98 12.70 11.88 3.92
N LEU A 99 12.20 12.58 4.95
CA LEU A 99 12.43 14.03 5.12
C LEU A 99 13.82 14.38 5.66
N GLY A 100 14.65 13.42 6.03
CA GLY A 100 16.01 13.69 6.51
C GLY A 100 16.09 14.09 7.99
N GLN A 101 15.10 13.73 8.80
CA GLN A 101 15.01 14.06 10.23
C GLN A 101 15.80 13.05 11.08
N LEU A 102 17.13 13.07 10.98
CA LEU A 102 18.03 12.07 11.57
C LEU A 102 17.82 11.90 13.06
N GLU A 103 17.72 12.98 13.81
CA GLU A 103 17.61 12.90 15.28
C GLU A 103 16.26 12.30 15.72
N VAL A 104 15.18 12.54 14.94
CA VAL A 104 13.87 11.89 15.18
C VAL A 104 14.00 10.39 14.97
N VAL A 105 14.63 9.95 13.87
CA VAL A 105 14.83 8.53 13.57
C VAL A 105 15.67 7.86 14.63
N LYS A 106 16.79 8.45 15.04
CA LYS A 106 17.65 7.91 16.10
C LYS A 106 16.92 7.80 17.45
N ALA A 107 16.19 8.85 17.84
CA ALA A 107 15.43 8.85 19.10
C ALA A 107 14.34 7.76 19.08
N PHE A 108 13.65 7.58 17.96
CA PHE A 108 12.64 6.53 17.81
C PHE A 108 13.26 5.14 17.94
N LEU A 109 14.37 4.87 17.23
CA LEU A 109 15.04 3.58 17.30
C LEU A 109 15.62 3.28 18.70
N ALA A 110 16.09 4.31 19.38
CA ALA A 110 16.55 4.17 20.78
C ALA A 110 15.40 3.82 21.74
N ALA A 111 14.23 4.42 21.54
CA ALA A 111 13.04 4.16 22.34
C ALA A 111 12.37 2.81 22.00
N GLN A 112 12.51 2.35 20.74
CA GLN A 112 11.89 1.13 20.23
C GLN A 112 12.96 0.28 19.52
N PRO A 113 13.77 -0.49 20.23
CA PRO A 113 14.78 -1.36 19.65
C PRO A 113 14.18 -2.37 18.66
N GLY A 114 14.76 -2.44 17.48
CA GLY A 114 14.23 -3.27 16.38
C GLY A 114 13.30 -2.55 15.40
N ALA A 115 12.92 -1.29 15.68
CA ALA A 115 12.05 -0.52 14.80
C ALA A 115 12.65 -0.27 13.41
N GLN A 116 13.97 -0.37 13.23
CA GLN A 116 14.60 -0.30 11.92
C GLN A 116 14.14 -1.40 10.94
N ARG A 117 13.57 -2.51 11.43
CA ARG A 117 13.02 -3.61 10.63
C ARG A 117 11.54 -3.47 10.28
N ILE A 118 10.85 -2.48 10.87
CA ILE A 118 9.43 -2.25 10.60
C ILE A 118 9.24 -1.95 9.10
N ARG A 119 8.19 -2.50 8.52
CA ARG A 119 7.76 -2.24 7.14
C ARG A 119 6.64 -1.21 7.13
N GLY A 120 6.75 -0.27 6.21
CA GLY A 120 5.68 0.64 5.86
C GLY A 120 4.69 0.04 4.87
N PRO A 121 3.80 0.87 4.30
CA PRO A 121 2.90 0.45 3.23
C PRO A 121 3.65 -0.33 2.15
N HIS A 122 2.98 -1.28 1.53
CA HIS A 122 3.53 -2.13 0.46
C HIS A 122 4.79 -2.92 0.89
N SER A 123 4.99 -3.15 2.19
CA SER A 123 6.20 -3.77 2.77
C SER A 123 7.50 -3.00 2.50
N ILE A 124 7.42 -1.71 2.19
CA ILE A 124 8.59 -0.88 1.90
C ILE A 124 9.36 -0.60 3.19
N SER A 125 10.67 -0.89 3.20
CA SER A 125 11.52 -0.76 4.39
C SER A 125 11.79 0.70 4.76
N LEU A 126 12.14 0.92 6.02
CA LEU A 126 12.59 2.23 6.50
C LEU A 126 13.83 2.73 5.72
N LEU A 127 14.75 1.82 5.40
CA LEU A 127 15.91 2.13 4.57
C LEU A 127 15.52 2.60 3.15
N ALA A 128 14.48 2.00 2.55
CA ALA A 128 13.99 2.41 1.23
C ALA A 128 13.36 3.82 1.28
N HIS A 129 12.65 4.18 2.35
CA HIS A 129 12.14 5.54 2.53
C HIS A 129 13.27 6.57 2.65
N ALA A 130 14.32 6.26 3.42
CA ALA A 130 15.51 7.11 3.50
C ALA A 130 16.18 7.29 2.13
N LYS A 131 16.29 6.18 1.35
CA LYS A 131 16.82 6.22 -0.03
C LYS A 131 15.96 7.12 -0.94
N ALA A 132 14.65 6.99 -0.87
CA ALA A 132 13.72 7.81 -1.66
C ALA A 132 13.81 9.30 -1.32
N GLY A 133 14.18 9.65 -0.09
CA GLY A 133 14.38 11.04 0.34
C GLY A 133 15.58 11.76 -0.30
N GLY A 134 16.44 11.04 -1.02
CA GLY A 134 17.60 11.59 -1.74
C GLY A 134 18.68 12.18 -0.85
N GLU A 135 19.44 13.15 -1.35
CA GLU A 135 20.56 13.76 -0.64
C GLU A 135 20.23 14.32 0.76
N PRO A 136 19.08 14.99 0.98
CA PRO A 136 18.73 15.44 2.33
C PRO A 136 18.53 14.33 3.35
N ALA A 137 18.20 13.12 2.90
CA ALA A 137 18.03 11.94 3.77
C ALA A 137 19.27 11.02 3.77
N ARG A 138 20.33 11.37 3.06
CA ARG A 138 21.55 10.56 2.97
C ARG A 138 22.14 10.19 4.33
N PRO A 139 22.22 11.08 5.33
CA PRO A 139 22.72 10.71 6.66
C PRO A 139 21.88 9.63 7.34
N ILE A 140 20.56 9.61 7.10
CA ILE A 140 19.67 8.57 7.63
C ILE A 140 19.89 7.25 6.89
N PHE A 141 20.02 7.32 5.56
CA PHE A 141 20.29 6.12 4.77
C PHE A 141 21.58 5.44 5.24
N ASP A 142 22.67 6.20 5.39
CA ASP A 142 23.97 5.70 5.82
C ASP A 142 23.89 5.13 7.26
N PHE A 143 23.19 5.83 8.16
CA PHE A 143 22.95 5.35 9.53
C PHE A 143 22.17 4.02 9.53
N LEU A 144 21.04 3.93 8.83
CA LEU A 144 20.24 2.71 8.76
C LEU A 144 21.00 1.57 8.09
N GLN A 145 21.77 1.86 7.05
CA GLN A 145 22.63 0.86 6.39
C GLN A 145 23.69 0.31 7.33
N SER A 146 24.25 1.13 8.20
CA SER A 146 25.25 0.71 9.19
C SER A 146 24.72 -0.24 10.25
N LEU A 147 23.38 -0.27 10.47
CA LEU A 147 22.74 -1.22 11.38
C LEU A 147 22.70 -2.65 10.83
N GLY A 148 22.82 -2.83 9.50
CA GLY A 148 22.89 -4.11 8.82
C GLY A 148 21.55 -4.83 8.61
N ASP A 149 20.50 -4.44 9.33
CA ASP A 149 19.20 -5.14 9.34
C ASP A 149 17.97 -4.24 9.02
N ALA A 150 18.21 -3.01 8.57
CA ALA A 150 17.14 -2.05 8.23
C ALA A 150 16.57 -2.24 6.80
N GLY A 151 17.21 -3.08 6.00
CA GLY A 151 16.82 -3.35 4.61
C GLY A 151 15.67 -4.34 4.47
N SER A 152 15.39 -4.71 3.24
CA SER A 152 14.48 -5.80 2.92
C SER A 152 15.19 -7.14 3.13
N ASP A 153 14.43 -8.15 3.56
CA ASP A 153 14.90 -9.52 3.53
C ASP A 153 15.31 -9.89 2.09
N THR A 154 16.34 -10.71 1.93
CA THR A 154 16.72 -11.20 0.61
C THR A 154 15.65 -12.19 0.15
N PRO A 155 14.91 -11.92 -0.93
CA PRO A 155 13.91 -12.85 -1.43
C PRO A 155 14.57 -14.17 -1.81
N ILE A 156 13.90 -15.29 -1.54
CA ILE A 156 14.32 -16.59 -2.07
C ILE A 156 14.12 -16.54 -3.59
N PRO A 157 15.15 -16.79 -4.41
CA PRO A 157 15.01 -16.79 -5.86
C PRO A 157 13.95 -17.78 -6.32
N LEU A 158 13.11 -17.39 -7.27
CA LEU A 158 12.17 -18.27 -7.96
C LEU A 158 12.73 -18.56 -9.36
N PRO A 159 13.04 -19.83 -9.70
CA PRO A 159 13.51 -20.19 -11.03
C PRO A 159 12.47 -19.80 -12.10
N PRO A 160 12.90 -19.34 -13.30
CA PRO A 160 11.96 -18.92 -14.36
C PRO A 160 10.95 -20.02 -14.77
N ALA A 161 11.38 -21.28 -14.82
CA ALA A 161 10.51 -22.41 -15.14
C ALA A 161 9.42 -22.62 -14.08
N ASP A 162 9.74 -22.40 -12.79
CA ASP A 162 8.77 -22.49 -11.72
C ASP A 162 7.80 -21.32 -11.79
N ALA A 163 8.29 -20.10 -12.08
CA ALA A 163 7.44 -18.95 -12.29
C ALA A 163 6.44 -19.18 -13.45
N ASP A 164 6.90 -19.76 -14.55
CA ASP A 164 6.05 -20.11 -15.70
C ASP A 164 4.97 -21.14 -15.36
N ALA A 165 5.29 -22.10 -14.50
CA ALA A 165 4.32 -23.09 -14.02
C ALA A 165 3.19 -22.48 -13.16
N LEU A 166 3.43 -21.34 -12.53
CA LEU A 166 2.49 -20.67 -11.63
C LEU A 166 1.66 -19.57 -12.31
N LYS A 167 2.10 -19.07 -13.48
CA LYS A 167 1.33 -18.04 -14.23
C LYS A 167 -0.03 -18.57 -14.69
N GLY A 168 -1.03 -17.69 -14.67
CA GLY A 168 -2.35 -18.00 -15.21
C GLY A 168 -3.49 -17.27 -14.52
N THR A 169 -4.68 -17.55 -14.96
CA THR A 169 -5.91 -17.03 -14.34
C THR A 169 -6.49 -18.09 -13.42
N TYR A 170 -6.72 -17.71 -12.16
CA TYR A 170 -7.30 -18.54 -11.11
C TYR A 170 -8.68 -18.02 -10.73
N ILE A 171 -9.70 -18.89 -10.79
CA ILE A 171 -11.11 -18.54 -10.59
C ILE A 171 -11.57 -19.08 -9.24
N PHE A 172 -12.20 -18.21 -8.42
CA PHE A 172 -12.77 -18.57 -7.12
C PHE A 172 -14.29 -18.34 -7.03
N GLY A 173 -14.92 -17.95 -8.14
CA GLY A 173 -16.34 -17.72 -8.23
C GLY A 173 -16.83 -17.52 -9.65
N ARG A 174 -18.11 -17.14 -9.81
CA ARG A 174 -18.75 -17.02 -11.15
C ARG A 174 -18.72 -15.61 -11.71
N ALA A 175 -18.56 -14.59 -10.89
CA ALA A 175 -18.54 -13.20 -11.34
C ALA A 175 -17.19 -12.84 -11.98
N ALA A 176 -17.19 -11.91 -12.94
CA ALA A 176 -16.00 -11.51 -13.69
C ALA A 176 -14.87 -10.92 -12.80
N ASN A 177 -15.21 -10.46 -11.61
CA ASN A 177 -14.25 -9.95 -10.62
C ASN A 177 -13.80 -11.03 -9.60
N GLN A 178 -14.32 -12.27 -9.71
CA GLN A 178 -13.95 -13.41 -8.86
C GLN A 178 -12.87 -14.26 -9.52
N GLN A 179 -11.88 -13.57 -10.09
CA GLN A 179 -10.71 -14.17 -10.70
C GLN A 179 -9.45 -13.38 -10.30
N ILE A 180 -8.35 -14.08 -10.29
CA ILE A 180 -7.02 -13.59 -9.98
C ILE A 180 -6.13 -13.93 -11.15
N GLU A 181 -5.41 -12.95 -11.65
CA GLU A 181 -4.38 -13.14 -12.67
C GLU A 181 -3.02 -13.18 -11.99
N VAL A 182 -2.24 -14.19 -12.28
CA VAL A 182 -0.85 -14.31 -11.85
C VAL A 182 0.05 -14.17 -13.07
N THR A 183 0.83 -13.10 -13.07
CA THR A 183 1.77 -12.74 -14.16
C THR A 183 3.20 -12.71 -13.63
N VAL A 184 4.17 -12.50 -14.51
CA VAL A 184 5.56 -12.21 -14.15
C VAL A 184 5.91 -10.82 -14.62
N ASP A 185 6.41 -10.01 -13.72
CA ASP A 185 6.99 -8.70 -13.99
C ASP A 185 8.34 -8.60 -13.29
N ASN A 186 9.39 -8.15 -14.02
CA ASN A 186 10.76 -8.03 -13.50
C ASN A 186 11.25 -9.28 -12.74
N ALA A 187 11.00 -10.47 -13.30
CA ALA A 187 11.34 -11.78 -12.72
C ALA A 187 10.64 -12.09 -11.38
N GLN A 188 9.58 -11.38 -11.05
CA GLN A 188 8.78 -11.58 -9.85
C GLN A 188 7.32 -11.93 -10.23
N LEU A 189 6.69 -12.84 -9.48
CA LEU A 189 5.27 -13.09 -9.65
C LEU A 189 4.48 -11.87 -9.15
N VAL A 190 3.46 -11.51 -9.91
CA VAL A 190 2.52 -10.45 -9.55
C VAL A 190 1.11 -11.02 -9.51
N TRP A 191 0.45 -10.86 -8.40
CA TRP A 191 -0.93 -11.24 -8.15
C TRP A 191 -1.85 -10.03 -8.41
N THR A 192 -2.86 -10.19 -9.24
CA THR A 192 -3.79 -9.10 -9.57
C THR A 192 -5.22 -9.60 -9.54
N ARG A 193 -6.07 -8.96 -8.77
CA ARG A 193 -7.52 -9.12 -8.86
C ARG A 193 -8.09 -8.00 -9.74
N LYS A 194 -9.06 -8.30 -10.59
CA LYS A 194 -9.70 -7.29 -11.44
C LYS A 194 -10.21 -6.09 -10.62
N GLY A 195 -9.77 -4.90 -10.96
CA GLY A 195 -10.11 -3.65 -10.26
C GLY A 195 -9.21 -3.32 -9.06
N SER A 196 -8.20 -4.15 -8.77
CA SER A 196 -7.17 -3.86 -7.77
C SER A 196 -5.81 -3.62 -8.41
N MET A 197 -4.90 -3.03 -7.65
CA MET A 197 -3.50 -2.89 -8.02
C MET A 197 -2.83 -4.28 -8.01
N GLY A 198 -1.94 -4.53 -8.97
CA GLY A 198 -1.08 -5.72 -8.98
C GLY A 198 -0.14 -5.72 -7.77
N ARG A 199 0.01 -6.88 -7.12
CA ARG A 199 0.87 -7.06 -5.95
C ARG A 199 1.99 -8.02 -6.27
N PRO A 200 3.24 -7.58 -6.18
CA PRO A 200 4.38 -8.48 -6.23
C PRO A 200 4.30 -9.50 -5.10
N LEU A 201 4.73 -10.72 -5.38
CA LEU A 201 4.75 -11.82 -4.42
C LEU A 201 6.19 -12.10 -3.97
N THR A 202 6.41 -12.10 -2.66
CA THR A 202 7.67 -12.56 -2.07
C THR A 202 7.65 -14.07 -1.95
N HIS A 203 8.61 -14.75 -2.59
CA HIS A 203 8.77 -16.20 -2.49
C HIS A 203 9.34 -16.60 -1.12
N LEU A 204 8.66 -17.52 -0.43
CA LEU A 204 9.02 -18.03 0.90
C LEU A 204 9.56 -19.48 0.85
N GLY A 205 9.71 -20.05 -0.34
CA GLY A 205 10.07 -21.46 -0.57
C GLY A 205 8.84 -22.34 -0.78
N ASN A 206 9.05 -23.53 -1.36
CA ASN A 206 8.02 -24.58 -1.53
C ASN A 206 6.70 -24.08 -2.15
N ARG A 207 6.76 -23.22 -3.16
CA ARG A 207 5.60 -22.60 -3.83
C ARG A 207 4.67 -21.82 -2.87
N VAL A 208 5.24 -21.33 -1.77
CA VAL A 208 4.57 -20.46 -0.80
C VAL A 208 5.04 -19.03 -1.01
N PHE A 209 4.10 -18.10 -1.01
CA PHE A 209 4.36 -16.69 -1.23
C PHE A 209 3.63 -15.82 -0.22
N SER A 210 4.10 -14.60 -0.06
CA SER A 210 3.42 -13.52 0.66
C SER A 210 3.25 -12.32 -0.25
N PRO A 211 2.04 -11.71 -0.35
CA PRO A 211 1.85 -10.47 -1.09
C PRO A 211 2.59 -9.31 -0.42
N TRP A 212 3.13 -8.41 -1.21
CA TRP A 212 3.66 -7.16 -0.68
C TRP A 212 2.56 -6.38 0.06
N GLY A 213 2.93 -5.79 1.20
CA GLY A 213 2.01 -5.09 2.08
C GLY A 213 1.19 -6.01 3.01
N ALA A 214 1.24 -7.32 2.81
CA ALA A 214 0.44 -8.29 3.56
C ALA A 214 1.28 -9.47 4.11
N PRO A 215 2.23 -9.22 5.04
CA PRO A 215 3.16 -10.24 5.51
C PRO A 215 2.52 -11.41 6.28
N ALA A 216 1.27 -11.24 6.74
CA ALA A 216 0.53 -12.31 7.41
C ALA A 216 -0.16 -13.27 6.43
N VAL A 217 -0.40 -12.83 5.18
CA VAL A 217 -1.07 -13.65 4.15
C VAL A 217 -0.10 -14.67 3.56
N ARG A 218 -0.61 -15.88 3.32
CA ARG A 218 0.13 -16.94 2.63
C ARG A 218 -0.65 -17.39 1.40
N ILE A 219 0.05 -17.46 0.28
CA ILE A 219 -0.47 -17.97 -0.99
C ILE A 219 0.30 -19.24 -1.31
N HIS A 220 -0.41 -20.36 -1.40
CA HIS A 220 0.12 -21.68 -1.71
C HIS A 220 -0.33 -22.09 -3.10
N PHE A 221 0.58 -22.43 -3.97
CA PHE A 221 0.25 -23.06 -5.25
C PHE A 221 0.40 -24.57 -5.15
N ALA A 222 -0.47 -25.31 -5.85
CA ALA A 222 -0.37 -26.77 -5.94
C ALA A 222 0.95 -27.20 -6.59
N ASP A 223 1.39 -28.42 -6.28
CA ASP A 223 2.68 -28.97 -6.73
C ASP A 223 2.66 -29.46 -8.16
N ASP A 224 1.48 -29.60 -8.78
CA ASP A 224 1.33 -29.97 -10.18
C ASP A 224 1.91 -28.90 -11.13
N THR A 225 2.20 -29.31 -12.37
CA THR A 225 2.81 -28.44 -13.40
C THR A 225 2.04 -28.54 -14.70
N PRO A 226 1.35 -27.47 -15.10
CA PRO A 226 1.19 -26.18 -14.40
C PRO A 226 0.31 -26.31 -13.15
N ALA A 227 0.50 -25.44 -12.14
CA ALA A 227 -0.28 -25.45 -10.91
C ALA A 227 -1.78 -25.28 -11.21
N THR A 228 -2.60 -26.23 -10.77
CA THR A 228 -4.05 -26.22 -11.03
C THR A 228 -4.85 -25.41 -10.03
N THR A 229 -4.30 -25.20 -8.82
CA THR A 229 -4.96 -24.46 -7.75
C THR A 229 -4.00 -23.50 -7.07
N MET A 230 -4.58 -22.44 -6.52
CA MET A 230 -3.95 -21.48 -5.63
C MET A 230 -4.83 -21.32 -4.38
N THR A 231 -4.27 -21.50 -3.21
CA THR A 231 -4.96 -21.30 -1.93
C THR A 231 -4.40 -20.07 -1.24
N ILE A 232 -5.27 -19.14 -0.88
CA ILE A 232 -4.94 -17.94 -0.13
C ILE A 232 -5.41 -18.12 1.31
N HIS A 233 -4.47 -18.05 2.24
CA HIS A 233 -4.71 -18.02 3.68
C HIS A 233 -4.53 -16.58 4.15
N ASP A 234 -5.61 -15.83 4.25
CA ASP A 234 -5.73 -14.61 5.03
C ASP A 234 -6.30 -15.06 6.39
N PRO A 235 -5.71 -14.69 7.55
CA PRO A 235 -5.94 -15.44 8.82
C PRO A 235 -7.37 -15.86 9.14
N GLU A 236 -8.36 -15.11 8.72
CA GLU A 236 -9.79 -15.45 8.93
C GLU A 236 -10.45 -16.07 7.70
N ILE A 237 -9.79 -16.09 6.56
CA ILE A 237 -10.37 -16.53 5.28
C ILE A 237 -9.40 -17.47 4.58
N VAL A 238 -9.91 -18.64 4.19
CA VAL A 238 -9.20 -19.54 3.28
C VAL A 238 -9.93 -19.57 1.95
N LEU A 239 -9.29 -19.00 0.92
CA LEU A 239 -9.83 -18.94 -0.43
C LEU A 239 -9.09 -19.91 -1.34
N VAL A 240 -9.81 -20.81 -2.00
CA VAL A 240 -9.27 -21.72 -3.01
C VAL A 240 -9.70 -21.23 -4.40
N ALA A 241 -8.74 -20.91 -5.24
CA ALA A 241 -8.95 -20.55 -6.63
C ALA A 241 -8.40 -21.62 -7.56
N LYS A 242 -9.18 -21.99 -8.59
CA LYS A 242 -8.80 -22.99 -9.60
C LYS A 242 -8.30 -22.30 -10.85
N ARG A 243 -7.22 -22.84 -11.41
CA ARG A 243 -6.66 -22.34 -12.67
C ARG A 243 -7.67 -22.55 -13.80
N GLN A 244 -7.88 -21.51 -14.62
CA GLN A 244 -8.66 -21.60 -15.83
C GLN A 244 -7.87 -22.38 -16.89
N PRO A 245 -8.48 -23.39 -17.55
CA PRO A 245 -7.84 -24.07 -18.66
C PRO A 245 -7.51 -23.05 -19.76
N THR A 246 -6.30 -23.13 -20.31
CA THR A 246 -5.96 -22.38 -21.51
C THR A 246 -6.77 -22.93 -22.67
N LEU A 247 -7.65 -22.13 -23.25
CA LEU A 247 -8.31 -22.51 -24.51
C LEU A 247 -7.21 -22.68 -25.58
N LYS A 248 -7.14 -23.90 -26.14
CA LYS A 248 -6.24 -24.23 -27.25
C LYS A 248 -6.74 -23.57 -28.54
#